data_5e7aa79f68b537c5f2acb8b13db835f1
#
_entry.id   5e7aa79f68b537c5f2acb8b13db835f1
#
_cell.length_a   1.000
_cell.length_b   1.000
_cell.length_c   1.000
_cell.angle_alpha   90.00
_cell.angle_beta   90.00
_cell.angle_gamma   90.00
#
_symmetry.space_group_name_H-M   'P 1'
#
loop_
_entity.id
_entity.type
_entity.pdbx_description
1 polymer ?
#
loop_
_entity_poly.entity_id
_entity_poly.type
_entity_poly.pdbx_seq_one_letter_code
_entity_poly.pdbx_strand_id
1 'polypeptide(L)'
;ETGCYVYLTGEPENKQKCIVENFDGKKGKIKLRIGNLERNAHYEFQPFARNRVGETIGTAIKYDTSDAITLNETGELTQLMGNHLYEYTQLSIAGTLNGEDLSCMRMMMGRDNNNASTPGKLSDIDLTDVHLAAGGMVGPYHHEAAENQIVQGTFAGCEKLTHVVLPADATTIEKDAFADCTSLREIEIPASAGSILPSSGCTALEALTVSPANANYKSQDGVLLNAEGNKIVWFPMGKKGKYTLPSAFTSIGAYAFKECSIEAFYLSDNVKTLGQGAFMDSQIKEIHLGAGIKLIPTGVFQGCRKLTKVYLGANTEQISNYAFDGSPLTDLYVSASMIPFCEENAFANKVEDFFATCVLHVPAGMKKMYQNHKIWGKFTHIVEE
;
A
#
# COMPACT_ATOMS: atom_id res chain seq x y z
N GLU A 1 -23.50 10.30 -21.87
CA GLU A 1 -23.64 9.75 -20.53
C GLU A 1 -23.16 8.30 -20.52
N THR A 2 -22.51 7.90 -19.48
CA THR A 2 -22.13 6.50 -19.23
C THR A 2 -22.40 6.19 -17.79
N GLY A 3 -22.91 4.99 -17.51
CA GLY A 3 -23.30 4.63 -16.16
C GLY A 3 -23.79 3.19 -16.05
N CYS A 4 -24.56 2.94 -15.02
CA CYS A 4 -25.18 1.65 -14.74
C CYS A 4 -26.61 1.81 -14.27
N TYR A 5 -27.50 0.96 -14.72
CA TYR A 5 -28.80 0.75 -14.10
C TYR A 5 -28.64 -0.32 -13.03
N VAL A 6 -29.23 -0.07 -11.85
CA VAL A 6 -29.18 -0.96 -10.68
C VAL A 6 -30.62 -1.26 -10.27
N TYR A 7 -30.96 -2.52 -10.10
CA TYR A 7 -32.29 -2.95 -9.69
C TYR A 7 -32.23 -4.31 -8.98
N LEU A 8 -33.22 -4.58 -8.13
CA LEU A 8 -33.40 -5.90 -7.53
C LEU A 8 -33.66 -6.95 -8.61
N THR A 9 -33.07 -8.12 -8.48
CA THR A 9 -33.29 -9.23 -9.42
C THR A 9 -34.77 -9.60 -9.51
N GLY A 10 -35.33 -9.50 -10.72
CA GLY A 10 -36.76 -9.68 -10.96
C GLY A 10 -37.59 -8.40 -10.99
N GLU A 11 -37.00 -7.23 -10.70
CA GLU A 11 -37.67 -5.93 -10.68
C GLU A 11 -37.07 -4.89 -11.65
N PRO A 12 -36.88 -5.20 -12.94
CA PRO A 12 -36.17 -4.31 -13.87
C PRO A 12 -36.89 -2.97 -14.12
N GLU A 13 -38.17 -2.84 -13.77
CA GLU A 13 -38.94 -1.60 -13.83
C GLU A 13 -38.56 -0.59 -12.74
N ASN A 14 -38.01 -1.05 -11.60
CA ASN A 14 -37.65 -0.24 -10.45
C ASN A 14 -36.16 0.18 -10.49
N LYS A 15 -35.59 0.28 -11.68
CA LYS A 15 -34.14 0.54 -11.83
C LYS A 15 -33.72 1.95 -11.44
N GLN A 16 -32.72 2.03 -10.59
CA GLN A 16 -32.00 3.26 -10.28
C GLN A 16 -30.93 3.53 -11.36
N LYS A 17 -30.87 4.76 -11.86
CA LYS A 17 -29.82 5.18 -12.82
C LYS A 17 -28.65 5.82 -12.09
N CYS A 18 -27.47 5.21 -12.19
CA CYS A 18 -26.22 5.73 -11.63
C CYS A 18 -25.32 6.21 -12.77
N ILE A 19 -24.88 7.48 -12.74
CA ILE A 19 -24.10 8.13 -13.81
C ILE A 19 -22.65 8.32 -13.35
N VAL A 20 -21.70 8.11 -14.24
CA VAL A 20 -20.28 8.43 -14.01
C VAL A 20 -20.07 9.92 -14.26
N GLU A 21 -19.72 10.69 -13.24
CA GLU A 21 -19.57 12.15 -13.33
C GLU A 21 -18.33 12.59 -14.11
N ASN A 22 -17.25 11.82 -14.10
CA ASN A 22 -15.97 12.14 -14.75
C ASN A 22 -15.44 10.95 -15.57
N PHE A 23 -15.93 10.80 -16.79
CA PHE A 23 -15.50 9.75 -17.70
C PHE A 23 -14.30 10.19 -18.54
N ASP A 24 -13.12 9.62 -18.28
CA ASP A 24 -11.96 9.66 -19.20
C ASP A 24 -12.02 8.47 -20.16
N GLY A 25 -12.55 8.70 -21.37
CA GLY A 25 -12.75 7.68 -22.40
C GLY A 25 -11.48 6.97 -22.90
N LYS A 26 -10.29 7.32 -22.41
CA LYS A 26 -9.01 6.78 -22.89
C LYS A 26 -8.60 5.46 -22.24
N LYS A 27 -9.18 5.05 -21.12
CA LYS A 27 -8.72 3.86 -20.36
C LYS A 27 -9.63 2.64 -20.43
N GLY A 28 -10.79 2.69 -21.06
CA GLY A 28 -11.67 1.52 -21.25
C GLY A 28 -12.26 0.87 -19.99
N LYS A 29 -11.92 1.35 -18.80
CA LYS A 29 -12.46 0.91 -17.50
C LYS A 29 -13.22 2.04 -16.85
N ILE A 30 -14.41 1.74 -16.35
CA ILE A 30 -15.26 2.67 -15.60
C ILE A 30 -15.37 2.12 -14.19
N LYS A 31 -15.05 2.94 -13.19
CA LYS A 31 -15.40 2.68 -11.79
C LYS A 31 -16.63 3.51 -11.46
N LEU A 32 -17.65 2.87 -10.95
CA LEU A 32 -18.86 3.51 -10.46
C LEU A 32 -19.10 3.02 -9.04
N ARG A 33 -19.22 3.94 -8.09
CA ARG A 33 -19.61 3.61 -6.72
C ARG A 33 -21.13 3.70 -6.61
N ILE A 34 -21.76 2.62 -6.17
CA ILE A 34 -23.19 2.55 -5.98
C ILE A 34 -23.42 2.34 -4.48
N GLY A 35 -24.03 3.34 -3.84
CA GLY A 35 -24.39 3.29 -2.43
C GLY A 35 -25.85 2.92 -2.20
N ASN A 36 -26.23 2.75 -0.93
CA ASN A 36 -27.61 2.52 -0.46
C ASN A 36 -28.28 1.24 -1.02
N LEU A 37 -27.50 0.20 -1.29
CA LEU A 37 -28.05 -1.11 -1.59
C LEU A 37 -28.56 -1.77 -0.31
N GLU A 38 -29.70 -2.45 -0.41
CA GLU A 38 -30.21 -3.26 0.71
C GLU A 38 -29.30 -4.45 0.96
N ARG A 39 -29.15 -4.86 2.22
CA ARG A 39 -28.37 -6.04 2.61
C ARG A 39 -29.16 -7.32 2.31
N ASN A 40 -28.45 -8.42 2.07
CA ASN A 40 -29.02 -9.73 1.73
C ASN A 40 -29.99 -9.67 0.54
N ALA A 41 -29.70 -8.83 -0.43
CA ALA A 41 -30.52 -8.62 -1.60
C ALA A 41 -29.76 -9.00 -2.87
N HIS A 42 -30.49 -9.46 -3.87
CA HIS A 42 -29.93 -9.83 -5.17
C HIS A 42 -30.16 -8.70 -6.16
N TYR A 43 -29.10 -8.10 -6.64
CA TYR A 43 -29.13 -7.00 -7.59
C TYR A 43 -28.66 -7.42 -8.97
N GLU A 44 -29.15 -6.70 -9.97
CA GLU A 44 -28.60 -6.72 -11.32
C GLU A 44 -28.04 -5.35 -11.69
N PHE A 45 -26.83 -5.33 -12.19
CA PHE A 45 -26.11 -4.15 -12.67
C PHE A 45 -26.04 -4.20 -14.17
N GLN A 46 -26.68 -3.26 -14.83
CA GLN A 46 -26.75 -3.21 -16.29
C GLN A 46 -26.05 -1.96 -16.81
N PRO A 47 -24.81 -2.06 -17.35
CA PRO A 47 -24.08 -0.92 -17.84
C PRO A 47 -24.77 -0.30 -19.06
N PHE A 48 -24.68 1.02 -19.20
CA PHE A 48 -25.18 1.73 -20.38
C PHE A 48 -24.23 2.82 -20.86
N ALA A 49 -24.29 3.13 -22.15
CA ALA A 49 -23.69 4.30 -22.76
C ALA A 49 -24.69 5.02 -23.65
N ARG A 50 -24.84 6.34 -23.49
CA ARG A 50 -25.76 7.17 -24.27
C ARG A 50 -25.02 8.30 -24.98
N ASN A 51 -25.33 8.50 -26.26
CA ASN A 51 -24.89 9.62 -27.07
C ASN A 51 -26.09 10.33 -27.74
N ARG A 52 -25.83 11.21 -28.69
CA ARG A 52 -26.89 11.95 -29.40
C ARG A 52 -27.74 11.07 -30.33
N VAL A 53 -27.25 9.88 -30.68
CA VAL A 53 -27.94 8.95 -31.61
C VAL A 53 -28.82 7.95 -30.87
N GLY A 54 -28.44 7.59 -29.61
CA GLY A 54 -29.19 6.62 -28.82
C GLY A 54 -28.44 6.11 -27.58
N GLU A 55 -29.05 5.12 -26.95
CA GLU A 55 -28.53 4.44 -25.79
C GLU A 55 -28.20 2.98 -26.14
N THR A 56 -27.02 2.53 -25.74
CA THR A 56 -26.62 1.12 -25.80
C THR A 56 -26.57 0.59 -24.39
N ILE A 57 -27.20 -0.54 -24.16
CA ILE A 57 -27.27 -1.23 -22.87
C ILE A 57 -26.45 -2.51 -22.96
N GLY A 58 -25.57 -2.74 -21.98
CA GLY A 58 -24.77 -3.95 -21.89
C GLY A 58 -25.50 -5.11 -21.19
N THR A 59 -24.85 -6.25 -21.11
CA THR A 59 -25.37 -7.42 -20.39
C THR A 59 -25.40 -7.12 -18.89
N ALA A 60 -26.49 -7.47 -18.23
CA ALA A 60 -26.62 -7.35 -16.79
C ALA A 60 -25.67 -8.32 -16.08
N ILE A 61 -25.05 -7.85 -15.01
CA ILE A 61 -24.19 -8.62 -14.10
C ILE A 61 -24.96 -8.78 -12.81
N LYS A 62 -25.09 -10.00 -12.32
CA LYS A 62 -25.70 -10.28 -11.02
C LYS A 62 -24.73 -10.00 -9.90
N TYR A 63 -25.23 -9.41 -8.83
CA TYR A 63 -24.49 -9.14 -7.62
C TYR A 63 -25.37 -9.37 -6.40
N ASP A 64 -24.87 -10.16 -5.48
CA ASP A 64 -25.53 -10.44 -4.22
C ASP A 64 -24.87 -9.57 -3.15
N THR A 65 -25.68 -8.80 -2.42
CA THR A 65 -25.17 -8.07 -1.25
C THR A 65 -24.81 -9.06 -0.16
N SER A 66 -23.76 -8.73 0.59
CA SER A 66 -23.24 -9.62 1.65
C SER A 66 -24.27 -9.89 2.73
N ASP A 67 -24.22 -11.09 3.32
CA ASP A 67 -24.91 -11.39 4.57
C ASP A 67 -24.51 -10.37 5.65
N ALA A 68 -25.48 -9.91 6.44
CA ALA A 68 -25.25 -8.92 7.48
C ALA A 68 -25.41 -9.56 8.86
N ILE A 69 -24.42 -9.34 9.72
CA ILE A 69 -24.43 -9.79 11.12
C ILE A 69 -24.26 -8.56 12.01
N THR A 70 -25.12 -8.45 13.01
CA THR A 70 -25.04 -7.36 14.00
C THR A 70 -24.68 -7.92 15.35
N LEU A 71 -23.57 -7.44 15.93
CA LEU A 71 -23.17 -7.76 17.30
C LEU A 71 -23.85 -6.79 18.27
N ASN A 72 -24.42 -7.35 19.34
CA ASN A 72 -24.98 -6.57 20.44
C ASN A 72 -23.95 -6.33 21.55
N GLU A 73 -23.00 -7.27 21.71
CA GLU A 73 -21.92 -7.22 22.68
C GLU A 73 -20.59 -7.61 22.04
N THR A 74 -19.48 -7.17 22.62
CA THR A 74 -18.14 -7.57 22.17
C THR A 74 -17.85 -9.04 22.54
N GLY A 75 -17.13 -9.75 21.66
CA GLY A 75 -16.71 -11.14 21.87
C GLY A 75 -17.77 -12.19 21.49
N GLU A 76 -18.94 -11.78 21.00
CA GLU A 76 -20.02 -12.72 20.68
C GLU A 76 -19.96 -13.31 19.26
N LEU A 77 -19.09 -12.81 18.38
CA LEU A 77 -19.05 -13.24 16.96
C LEU A 77 -18.84 -14.76 16.82
N THR A 78 -17.96 -15.36 17.62
CA THR A 78 -17.75 -16.82 17.59
C THR A 78 -19.00 -17.60 17.91
N GLN A 79 -19.78 -17.14 18.90
CA GLN A 79 -21.03 -17.78 19.27
C GLN A 79 -22.10 -17.62 18.19
N LEU A 80 -22.21 -16.43 17.60
CA LEU A 80 -23.15 -16.14 16.51
C LEU A 80 -22.84 -16.99 15.27
N MET A 81 -21.57 -17.16 14.93
CA MET A 81 -21.18 -17.99 13.79
C MET A 81 -21.44 -19.47 14.01
N GLY A 82 -21.24 -20.00 15.22
CA GLY A 82 -21.47 -21.39 15.57
C GLY A 82 -20.85 -22.35 14.54
N ASN A 83 -21.66 -23.26 14.00
CA ASN A 83 -21.21 -24.24 13.00
C ASN A 83 -20.95 -23.65 11.60
N HIS A 84 -21.38 -22.42 11.34
CA HIS A 84 -21.26 -21.75 10.05
C HIS A 84 -19.96 -20.90 9.91
N LEU A 85 -19.09 -20.94 10.90
CA LEU A 85 -17.85 -20.14 11.00
C LEU A 85 -17.00 -20.11 9.71
N TYR A 86 -17.02 -21.19 8.94
CA TYR A 86 -16.16 -21.35 7.76
C TYR A 86 -16.93 -21.34 6.42
N GLU A 87 -18.23 -20.99 6.43
CA GLU A 87 -19.08 -21.09 5.26
C GLU A 87 -19.10 -19.81 4.41
N TYR A 88 -18.91 -18.66 5.05
CA TYR A 88 -19.00 -17.36 4.42
C TYR A 88 -17.83 -17.08 3.48
N THR A 89 -18.14 -16.52 2.32
CA THR A 89 -17.17 -15.95 1.38
C THR A 89 -17.23 -14.42 1.37
N GLN A 90 -18.40 -13.87 1.70
CA GLN A 90 -18.66 -12.43 1.83
C GLN A 90 -19.46 -12.21 3.12
N LEU A 91 -19.18 -11.10 3.81
CA LEU A 91 -19.85 -10.79 5.07
C LEU A 91 -19.82 -9.29 5.34
N SER A 92 -20.95 -8.75 5.83
CA SER A 92 -21.02 -7.42 6.41
C SER A 92 -21.27 -7.56 7.91
N ILE A 93 -20.49 -6.82 8.72
CA ILE A 93 -20.62 -6.84 10.18
C ILE A 93 -20.96 -5.42 10.65
N ALA A 94 -21.84 -5.34 11.66
CA ALA A 94 -22.17 -4.12 12.36
C ALA A 94 -22.10 -4.32 13.86
N GLY A 95 -21.96 -3.23 14.62
CA GLY A 95 -21.89 -3.27 16.09
C GLY A 95 -20.45 -3.09 16.59
N THR A 96 -20.18 -3.47 17.82
CA THR A 96 -18.89 -3.24 18.47
C THR A 96 -18.07 -4.53 18.49
N LEU A 97 -16.85 -4.48 17.92
CA LEU A 97 -15.91 -5.59 17.87
C LEU A 97 -14.68 -5.30 18.74
N ASN A 98 -14.23 -6.32 19.48
CA ASN A 98 -12.94 -6.30 20.16
C ASN A 98 -11.95 -7.29 19.51
N GLY A 99 -10.79 -7.55 20.15
CA GLY A 99 -9.77 -8.47 19.65
C GLY A 99 -10.23 -9.91 19.53
N GLU A 100 -11.20 -10.37 20.32
CA GLU A 100 -11.75 -11.72 20.24
C GLU A 100 -12.59 -11.89 18.97
N ASP A 101 -13.41 -10.90 18.64
CA ASP A 101 -14.22 -10.88 17.40
C ASP A 101 -13.31 -10.79 16.17
N LEU A 102 -12.29 -9.92 16.22
CA LEU A 102 -11.28 -9.82 15.16
C LEU A 102 -10.53 -11.13 14.95
N SER A 103 -10.26 -11.86 16.04
CA SER A 103 -9.63 -13.21 16.00
C SER A 103 -10.57 -14.23 15.33
N CYS A 104 -11.85 -14.19 15.64
CA CYS A 104 -12.88 -14.99 14.98
C CYS A 104 -12.92 -14.68 13.47
N MET A 105 -12.93 -13.41 13.09
CA MET A 105 -12.88 -13.00 11.68
C MET A 105 -11.64 -13.54 10.96
N ARG A 106 -10.46 -13.52 11.60
CA ARG A 106 -9.23 -14.10 11.04
C ARG A 106 -9.42 -15.59 10.74
N MET A 107 -10.03 -16.36 11.66
CA MET A 107 -10.34 -17.78 11.42
C MET A 107 -11.26 -17.97 10.22
N MET A 108 -12.25 -17.09 10.03
CA MET A 108 -13.13 -17.09 8.87
C MET A 108 -12.38 -16.77 7.57
N MET A 109 -11.30 -15.97 7.62
CA MET A 109 -10.41 -15.61 6.50
C MET A 109 -9.30 -16.63 6.25
N GLY A 110 -9.26 -17.75 6.98
CA GLY A 110 -8.30 -18.83 6.75
C GLY A 110 -7.06 -18.82 7.64
N ARG A 111 -6.98 -17.98 8.67
CA ARG A 111 -5.85 -17.89 9.60
C ARG A 111 -6.32 -17.67 11.04
N ASP A 112 -5.70 -18.35 12.00
CA ASP A 112 -5.86 -18.06 13.44
C ASP A 112 -4.86 -16.99 13.93
N ASN A 113 -4.86 -16.72 15.22
CA ASN A 113 -3.93 -15.76 15.83
C ASN A 113 -2.47 -16.24 15.88
N ASN A 114 -2.18 -17.52 15.65
CA ASN A 114 -0.83 -18.03 15.50
C ASN A 114 -0.41 -18.15 14.03
N ASN A 115 -1.22 -17.59 13.13
CA ASN A 115 -1.08 -17.69 11.69
C ASN A 115 -1.19 -19.11 11.14
N ALA A 116 -1.75 -20.06 11.92
CA ALA A 116 -2.05 -21.39 11.44
C ALA A 116 -3.26 -21.37 10.51
N SER A 117 -3.25 -22.27 9.51
CA SER A 117 -4.33 -22.34 8.50
C SER A 117 -5.63 -22.85 9.13
N THR A 118 -6.75 -22.24 8.76
CA THR A 118 -8.11 -22.64 9.07
C THR A 118 -8.90 -22.95 7.81
N PRO A 119 -10.05 -23.67 7.90
CA PRO A 119 -10.92 -23.92 6.73
C PRO A 119 -11.60 -22.66 6.17
N GLY A 120 -11.52 -21.52 6.87
CA GLY A 120 -12.18 -20.27 6.50
C GLY A 120 -11.91 -19.86 5.05
N LYS A 121 -12.91 -19.25 4.40
CA LYS A 121 -12.89 -18.84 3.00
C LYS A 121 -13.43 -17.43 2.77
N LEU A 122 -13.64 -16.67 3.85
CA LEU A 122 -14.09 -15.28 3.79
C LEU A 122 -13.05 -14.44 3.06
N SER A 123 -13.45 -13.83 1.96
CA SER A 123 -12.58 -13.08 1.05
C SER A 123 -13.01 -11.62 0.84
N ASP A 124 -14.24 -11.30 1.20
CA ASP A 124 -14.81 -9.96 1.07
C ASP A 124 -15.52 -9.60 2.37
N ILE A 125 -15.15 -8.47 2.99
CA ILE A 125 -15.73 -8.06 4.26
C ILE A 125 -15.99 -6.55 4.30
N ASP A 126 -17.20 -6.21 4.72
CA ASP A 126 -17.62 -4.84 4.97
C ASP A 126 -17.78 -4.61 6.49
N LEU A 127 -16.94 -3.72 7.00
CA LEU A 127 -16.90 -3.29 8.40
C LEU A 127 -17.35 -1.83 8.58
N THR A 128 -18.02 -1.25 7.59
CA THR A 128 -18.41 0.18 7.62
C THR A 128 -19.12 0.56 8.90
N ASP A 129 -20.04 -0.30 9.37
CA ASP A 129 -20.88 -0.05 10.55
C ASP A 129 -20.31 -0.67 11.85
N VAL A 130 -19.03 -0.99 11.85
CA VAL A 130 -18.31 -1.51 13.02
C VAL A 130 -17.68 -0.37 13.80
N HIS A 131 -17.76 -0.46 15.12
CA HIS A 131 -16.95 0.29 16.08
C HIS A 131 -15.92 -0.65 16.69
N LEU A 132 -14.62 -0.28 16.61
CA LEU A 132 -13.55 -1.08 17.21
C LEU A 132 -13.35 -0.66 18.67
N ALA A 133 -13.56 -1.61 19.59
CA ALA A 133 -13.30 -1.43 21.01
C ALA A 133 -11.92 -1.98 21.39
N ALA A 134 -11.36 -1.42 22.46
CA ALA A 134 -10.16 -1.97 23.08
C ALA A 134 -10.43 -3.32 23.76
N GLY A 135 -9.37 -4.11 23.94
CA GLY A 135 -9.38 -5.38 24.64
C GLY A 135 -9.40 -6.61 23.74
N GLY A 136 -8.88 -7.71 24.25
CA GLY A 136 -8.66 -8.93 23.48
C GLY A 136 -7.45 -8.86 22.57
N MET A 137 -6.84 -10.01 22.31
CA MET A 137 -5.63 -10.12 21.46
C MET A 137 -6.01 -10.42 20.02
N VAL A 138 -5.27 -9.88 19.07
CA VAL A 138 -5.48 -10.10 17.64
C VAL A 138 -4.18 -10.27 16.87
N GLY A 139 -4.23 -11.12 15.86
CA GLY A 139 -3.17 -11.34 14.91
C GLY A 139 -1.95 -12.10 15.44
N PRO A 140 -1.01 -12.48 14.56
CA PRO A 140 0.14 -13.32 14.91
C PRO A 140 1.18 -12.61 15.78
N TYR A 141 1.07 -11.30 15.92
CA TYR A 141 1.95 -10.51 16.79
C TYR A 141 1.37 -10.34 18.19
N HIS A 142 0.15 -10.87 18.45
CA HIS A 142 -0.56 -10.81 19.73
C HIS A 142 -0.68 -9.39 20.30
N HIS A 143 -1.03 -8.43 19.43
CA HIS A 143 -1.34 -7.07 19.85
C HIS A 143 -2.74 -7.01 20.49
N GLU A 144 -2.87 -6.20 21.52
CA GLU A 144 -4.19 -5.90 22.09
C GLU A 144 -4.95 -4.98 21.12
N ALA A 145 -6.22 -5.30 20.87
CA ALA A 145 -7.07 -4.43 20.07
C ALA A 145 -7.26 -3.07 20.78
N ALA A 146 -7.20 -2.00 20.02
CA ALA A 146 -7.32 -0.65 20.51
C ALA A 146 -8.51 0.07 19.86
N GLU A 147 -9.11 0.99 20.62
CA GLU A 147 -10.30 1.72 20.18
C GLU A 147 -10.02 2.50 18.89
N ASN A 148 -10.88 2.29 17.89
CA ASN A 148 -10.81 2.91 16.55
C ASN A 148 -9.48 2.71 15.81
N GLN A 149 -8.79 1.59 16.06
CA GLN A 149 -7.50 1.31 15.42
C GLN A 149 -7.47 -0.08 14.76
N ILE A 150 -6.94 -0.14 13.56
CA ILE A 150 -6.52 -1.37 12.91
C ILE A 150 -5.07 -1.59 13.33
N VAL A 151 -4.89 -2.33 14.42
CA VAL A 151 -3.56 -2.55 15.02
C VAL A 151 -2.69 -3.47 14.15
N GLN A 152 -1.38 -3.46 14.41
CA GLN A 152 -0.44 -4.31 13.68
C GLN A 152 -0.88 -5.78 13.70
N GLY A 153 -0.94 -6.40 12.52
CA GLY A 153 -1.27 -7.81 12.37
C GLY A 153 -2.76 -8.17 12.39
N THR A 154 -3.67 -7.19 12.51
CA THR A 154 -5.14 -7.45 12.53
C THR A 154 -5.56 -8.41 11.42
N PHE A 155 -5.09 -8.23 10.19
CA PHE A 155 -5.39 -9.09 9.04
C PHE A 155 -4.16 -9.87 8.54
N ALA A 156 -3.03 -9.85 9.26
CA ALA A 156 -1.80 -10.45 8.78
C ALA A 156 -1.96 -11.92 8.40
N GLY A 157 -1.44 -12.30 7.22
CA GLY A 157 -1.51 -13.66 6.68
C GLY A 157 -2.87 -14.08 6.14
N CYS A 158 -3.89 -13.21 6.14
CA CYS A 158 -5.20 -13.53 5.55
C CYS A 158 -5.12 -13.54 4.02
N GLU A 159 -4.48 -14.58 3.48
CA GLU A 159 -4.16 -14.71 2.04
C GLU A 159 -5.40 -14.77 1.13
N LYS A 160 -6.56 -15.15 1.68
CA LYS A 160 -7.81 -15.24 0.93
C LYS A 160 -8.55 -13.89 0.84
N LEU A 161 -8.22 -12.94 1.69
CA LEU A 161 -8.84 -11.62 1.70
C LEU A 161 -8.53 -10.90 0.38
N THR A 162 -9.58 -10.53 -0.37
CA THR A 162 -9.48 -9.82 -1.66
C THR A 162 -9.93 -8.38 -1.56
N HIS A 163 -10.88 -8.11 -0.65
CA HIS A 163 -11.46 -6.78 -0.45
C HIS A 163 -11.84 -6.58 1.01
N VAL A 164 -11.61 -5.37 1.53
CA VAL A 164 -12.03 -4.95 2.86
C VAL A 164 -12.50 -3.50 2.84
N VAL A 165 -13.68 -3.25 3.40
CA VAL A 165 -14.14 -1.92 3.77
C VAL A 165 -13.92 -1.75 5.27
N LEU A 166 -13.11 -0.75 5.63
CA LEU A 166 -12.73 -0.50 7.02
C LEU A 166 -13.85 0.22 7.79
N PRO A 167 -13.86 0.11 9.14
CA PRO A 167 -14.79 0.85 9.98
C PRO A 167 -14.79 2.34 9.68
N ALA A 168 -15.97 2.94 9.61
CA ALA A 168 -16.11 4.36 9.26
C ALA A 168 -15.42 5.30 10.27
N ASP A 169 -15.23 4.86 11.51
CA ASP A 169 -14.58 5.58 12.60
C ASP A 169 -13.11 5.19 12.86
N ALA A 170 -12.54 4.29 12.07
CA ALA A 170 -11.14 3.89 12.21
C ALA A 170 -10.21 5.09 11.97
N THR A 171 -9.45 5.47 13.00
CA THR A 171 -8.54 6.63 12.98
C THR A 171 -7.12 6.28 12.62
N THR A 172 -6.70 5.04 12.87
CA THR A 172 -5.33 4.57 12.69
C THR A 172 -5.30 3.23 11.95
N ILE A 173 -4.42 3.11 10.97
CA ILE A 173 -4.03 1.85 10.34
C ILE A 173 -2.53 1.69 10.61
N GLU A 174 -2.19 0.76 11.50
CA GLU A 174 -0.81 0.55 11.91
C GLU A 174 0.01 -0.17 10.83
N LYS A 175 1.33 -0.07 10.98
CA LYS A 175 2.27 -0.80 10.12
C LYS A 175 1.95 -2.30 10.15
N ASP A 176 2.00 -2.92 8.98
CA ASP A 176 1.78 -4.36 8.82
C ASP A 176 0.41 -4.88 9.33
N ALA A 177 -0.60 -4.00 9.41
CA ALA A 177 -1.98 -4.40 9.73
C ALA A 177 -2.53 -5.45 8.74
N PHE A 178 -2.10 -5.40 7.49
CA PHE A 178 -2.45 -6.30 6.39
C PHE A 178 -1.25 -7.13 5.90
N ALA A 179 -0.22 -7.35 6.73
CA ALA A 179 0.97 -8.08 6.30
C ALA A 179 0.59 -9.42 5.64
N ASP A 180 1.24 -9.74 4.51
CA ASP A 180 1.03 -10.99 3.77
C ASP A 180 -0.42 -11.28 3.32
N CYS A 181 -1.25 -10.26 3.17
CA CYS A 181 -2.55 -10.38 2.49
C CYS A 181 -2.33 -10.45 0.97
N THR A 182 -1.82 -11.57 0.49
CA THR A 182 -1.31 -11.73 -0.88
C THR A 182 -2.36 -11.62 -1.98
N SER A 183 -3.66 -11.79 -1.67
CA SER A 183 -4.77 -11.65 -2.61
C SER A 183 -5.49 -10.31 -2.50
N LEU A 184 -5.18 -9.47 -1.51
CA LEU A 184 -5.85 -8.19 -1.27
C LEU A 184 -5.55 -7.22 -2.40
N ARG A 185 -6.61 -6.74 -3.08
CA ARG A 185 -6.49 -5.89 -4.28
C ARG A 185 -6.75 -4.42 -4.01
N GLU A 186 -7.61 -4.13 -3.07
CA GLU A 186 -8.02 -2.76 -2.74
C GLU A 186 -8.30 -2.62 -1.24
N ILE A 187 -7.92 -1.46 -0.68
CA ILE A 187 -8.26 -1.05 0.68
C ILE A 187 -8.98 0.29 0.56
N GLU A 188 -10.20 0.36 1.12
CA GLU A 188 -10.94 1.62 1.22
C GLU A 188 -10.62 2.31 2.56
N ILE A 189 -10.03 3.50 2.47
CA ILE A 189 -9.61 4.31 3.61
C ILE A 189 -10.77 5.21 4.05
N PRO A 190 -11.25 5.13 5.31
CA PRO A 190 -12.38 5.90 5.78
C PRO A 190 -12.06 7.40 5.97
N ALA A 191 -13.12 8.20 6.15
CA ALA A 191 -13.00 9.64 6.38
C ALA A 191 -12.24 10.00 7.66
N SER A 192 -12.35 9.16 8.68
CA SER A 192 -11.75 9.33 10.01
C SER A 192 -10.25 9.07 10.07
N ALA A 193 -9.70 8.32 9.11
CA ALA A 193 -8.31 7.90 9.15
C ALA A 193 -7.35 9.10 9.13
N GLY A 194 -6.52 9.20 10.18
CA GLY A 194 -5.54 10.27 10.38
C GLY A 194 -4.09 9.77 10.44
N SER A 195 -3.88 8.46 10.66
CA SER A 195 -2.56 7.83 10.68
C SER A 195 -2.59 6.52 9.92
N ILE A 196 -1.73 6.41 8.90
CA ILE A 196 -1.65 5.22 8.04
C ILE A 196 -0.19 4.87 7.79
N LEU A 197 0.17 3.63 8.06
CA LEU A 197 1.47 3.06 7.74
C LEU A 197 1.32 1.86 6.79
N PRO A 198 2.23 1.70 5.81
CA PRO A 198 2.19 0.61 4.86
C PRO A 198 2.30 -0.78 5.49
N SER A 199 1.69 -1.76 4.85
CA SER A 199 1.85 -3.18 5.16
C SER A 199 2.72 -3.88 4.12
N SER A 200 3.48 -4.90 4.57
CA SER A 200 4.34 -5.74 3.74
C SER A 200 3.54 -6.89 3.10
N GLY A 201 4.05 -7.49 2.03
CA GLY A 201 3.51 -8.74 1.48
C GLY A 201 2.17 -8.64 0.74
N CYS A 202 1.58 -7.45 0.60
CA CYS A 202 0.32 -7.24 -0.15
C CYS A 202 0.56 -7.26 -1.66
N THR A 203 1.03 -8.39 -2.20
CA THR A 203 1.56 -8.48 -3.57
C THR A 203 0.52 -8.28 -4.68
N ALA A 204 -0.77 -8.45 -4.38
CA ALA A 204 -1.86 -8.18 -5.32
C ALA A 204 -2.47 -6.78 -5.17
N LEU A 205 -2.03 -5.95 -4.20
CA LEU A 205 -2.64 -4.65 -3.92
C LEU A 205 -2.42 -3.69 -5.10
N GLU A 206 -3.51 -3.31 -5.76
CA GLU A 206 -3.51 -2.43 -6.94
C GLU A 206 -3.96 -1.00 -6.62
N ALA A 207 -4.78 -0.83 -5.57
CA ALA A 207 -5.33 0.46 -5.24
C ALA A 207 -5.58 0.66 -3.73
N LEU A 208 -5.35 1.90 -3.31
CA LEU A 208 -5.78 2.46 -2.05
C LEU A 208 -6.76 3.59 -2.40
N THR A 209 -8.05 3.41 -2.10
CA THR A 209 -9.08 4.43 -2.30
C THR A 209 -9.33 5.17 -1.00
N VAL A 210 -9.65 6.44 -1.09
CA VAL A 210 -9.83 7.31 0.08
C VAL A 210 -11.19 7.96 0.01
N SER A 211 -11.93 7.94 1.10
CA SER A 211 -13.19 8.67 1.23
C SER A 211 -13.01 10.14 0.85
N PRO A 212 -13.87 10.72 0.00
CA PRO A 212 -13.78 12.15 -0.34
C PRO A 212 -13.85 13.10 0.86
N ALA A 213 -14.40 12.63 1.99
CA ALA A 213 -14.49 13.40 3.24
C ALA A 213 -13.23 13.30 4.11
N ASN A 214 -12.22 12.52 3.73
CA ASN A 214 -10.97 12.42 4.51
C ASN A 214 -10.16 13.71 4.35
N ALA A 215 -9.82 14.35 5.50
CA ALA A 215 -9.08 15.59 5.52
C ALA A 215 -7.55 15.42 5.47
N ASN A 216 -7.03 14.21 5.69
CA ASN A 216 -5.60 13.93 5.85
C ASN A 216 -4.97 13.28 4.63
N TYR A 217 -5.77 12.58 3.84
CA TYR A 217 -5.30 11.77 2.71
C TYR A 217 -6.18 11.93 1.48
N LYS A 218 -5.61 11.61 0.34
CA LYS A 218 -6.33 11.44 -0.92
C LYS A 218 -5.69 10.32 -1.76
N SER A 219 -6.45 9.79 -2.69
CA SER A 219 -5.96 8.80 -3.65
C SER A 219 -5.82 9.42 -5.04
N GLN A 220 -4.73 9.10 -5.70
CA GLN A 220 -4.54 9.40 -7.12
C GLN A 220 -4.02 8.16 -7.83
N ASP A 221 -4.74 7.68 -8.84
CA ASP A 221 -4.41 6.44 -9.56
C ASP A 221 -4.17 5.23 -8.64
N GLY A 222 -4.90 5.15 -7.52
CA GLY A 222 -4.76 4.10 -6.51
C GLY A 222 -3.56 4.26 -5.56
N VAL A 223 -2.78 5.32 -5.68
CA VAL A 223 -1.68 5.63 -4.77
C VAL A 223 -2.17 6.51 -3.64
N LEU A 224 -1.82 6.16 -2.39
CA LEU A 224 -2.17 6.96 -1.22
C LEU A 224 -1.22 8.15 -1.08
N LEU A 225 -1.79 9.33 -1.00
CA LEU A 225 -1.09 10.60 -0.85
C LEU A 225 -1.55 11.32 0.44
N ASN A 226 -0.72 12.25 0.94
CA ASN A 226 -1.18 13.22 1.93
C ASN A 226 -2.26 14.15 1.34
N ALA A 227 -2.92 14.94 2.19
CA ALA A 227 -4.00 15.84 1.78
C ALA A 227 -3.58 16.85 0.69
N GLU A 228 -2.36 17.40 0.77
CA GLU A 228 -1.84 18.34 -0.22
C GLU A 228 -1.56 17.64 -1.57
N GLY A 229 -1.34 16.30 -1.56
CA GLY A 229 -1.01 15.50 -2.74
C GLY A 229 0.41 15.68 -3.23
N ASN A 230 1.31 16.10 -2.37
CA ASN A 230 2.72 16.30 -2.66
C ASN A 230 3.65 15.28 -2.00
N LYS A 231 3.08 14.36 -1.20
CA LYS A 231 3.79 13.27 -0.53
C LYS A 231 3.13 11.92 -0.82
N ILE A 232 3.90 10.94 -1.29
CA ILE A 232 3.47 9.55 -1.37
C ILE A 232 3.54 8.95 0.04
N VAL A 233 2.42 8.41 0.51
CA VAL A 233 2.30 7.74 1.81
C VAL A 233 2.41 6.22 1.64
N TRP A 234 1.70 5.66 0.65
CA TRP A 234 1.75 4.23 0.37
C TRP A 234 1.50 3.97 -1.13
N PHE A 235 2.46 3.30 -1.77
CA PHE A 235 2.37 2.85 -3.15
C PHE A 235 1.98 1.37 -3.18
N PRO A 236 0.92 0.96 -3.88
CA PRO A 236 0.46 -0.42 -3.92
C PRO A 236 1.49 -1.36 -4.58
N MET A 237 1.83 -2.47 -3.91
CA MET A 237 2.86 -3.42 -4.36
C MET A 237 2.50 -4.14 -5.65
N GLY A 238 1.22 -4.45 -5.87
CA GLY A 238 0.71 -5.12 -7.06
C GLY A 238 0.69 -4.24 -8.30
N LYS A 239 0.91 -2.92 -8.14
CA LYS A 239 0.93 -1.97 -9.25
C LYS A 239 2.17 -2.18 -10.11
N LYS A 240 1.97 -2.53 -11.38
CA LYS A 240 3.04 -2.88 -12.33
C LYS A 240 3.28 -1.74 -13.33
N GLY A 241 4.46 -1.78 -13.95
CA GLY A 241 4.83 -0.89 -15.05
C GLY A 241 5.71 0.28 -14.60
N LYS A 242 5.84 1.27 -15.50
CA LYS A 242 6.60 2.49 -15.21
C LYS A 242 5.71 3.47 -14.46
N TYR A 243 6.23 3.99 -13.36
CA TYR A 243 5.57 5.07 -12.63
C TYR A 243 6.46 6.31 -12.69
N THR A 244 5.92 7.39 -13.23
CA THR A 244 6.61 8.68 -13.26
C THR A 244 6.00 9.57 -12.20
N LEU A 245 6.84 10.05 -11.28
CA LEU A 245 6.42 11.03 -10.28
C LEU A 245 6.03 12.34 -10.98
N PRO A 246 4.82 12.85 -10.76
CA PRO A 246 4.49 14.21 -11.14
C PRO A 246 5.44 15.24 -10.49
N SER A 247 5.74 16.32 -11.18
CA SER A 247 6.66 17.38 -10.69
C SER A 247 6.21 18.07 -9.41
N ALA A 248 4.93 17.94 -9.04
CA ALA A 248 4.36 18.47 -7.80
C ALA A 248 4.83 17.72 -6.54
N PHE A 249 5.37 16.49 -6.68
CA PHE A 249 5.81 15.73 -5.52
C PHE A 249 7.09 16.28 -4.90
N THR A 250 7.07 16.44 -3.58
CA THR A 250 8.20 16.95 -2.79
C THR A 250 8.72 15.95 -1.77
N SER A 251 7.97 14.87 -1.51
CA SER A 251 8.32 13.91 -0.46
C SER A 251 7.85 12.48 -0.77
N ILE A 252 8.65 11.51 -0.32
CA ILE A 252 8.29 10.09 -0.27
C ILE A 252 8.28 9.66 1.19
N GLY A 253 7.18 9.04 1.63
CA GLY A 253 6.98 8.60 3.00
C GLY A 253 7.85 7.41 3.41
N ALA A 254 7.91 7.12 4.72
CA ALA A 254 8.57 5.93 5.22
C ALA A 254 7.88 4.67 4.67
N TYR A 255 8.68 3.72 4.18
CA TYR A 255 8.22 2.46 3.59
C TYR A 255 7.25 2.60 2.39
N ALA A 256 7.12 3.78 1.80
CA ALA A 256 6.09 4.07 0.79
C ALA A 256 6.16 3.18 -0.45
N PHE A 257 7.34 2.76 -0.89
CA PHE A 257 7.60 1.85 -2.01
C PHE A 257 8.20 0.51 -1.57
N LYS A 258 8.03 0.15 -0.28
CA LYS A 258 8.53 -1.13 0.21
C LYS A 258 7.97 -2.29 -0.63
N GLU A 259 8.85 -3.22 -1.03
CA GLU A 259 8.50 -4.42 -1.82
C GLU A 259 7.85 -4.15 -3.19
N CYS A 260 7.83 -2.90 -3.67
CA CYS A 260 7.20 -2.57 -4.95
C CYS A 260 7.94 -3.21 -6.14
N SER A 261 7.16 -3.45 -7.23
CA SER A 261 7.66 -4.10 -8.45
C SER A 261 8.20 -3.11 -9.51
N ILE A 262 8.43 -1.84 -9.16
CA ILE A 262 8.97 -0.83 -10.07
C ILE A 262 10.46 -1.12 -10.32
N GLU A 263 10.90 -1.12 -11.59
CA GLU A 263 12.27 -1.47 -11.94
C GLU A 263 13.24 -0.27 -12.00
N ALA A 264 12.77 0.90 -12.39
CA ALA A 264 13.58 2.12 -12.47
C ALA A 264 12.80 3.33 -11.95
N PHE A 265 13.50 4.23 -11.28
CA PHE A 265 12.89 5.39 -10.66
C PHE A 265 13.76 6.65 -10.84
N TYR A 266 13.13 7.73 -11.32
CA TYR A 266 13.80 9.01 -11.53
C TYR A 266 13.12 10.05 -10.64
N LEU A 267 13.84 10.54 -9.62
CA LEU A 267 13.36 11.60 -8.74
C LEU A 267 13.76 12.96 -9.31
N SER A 268 12.78 13.83 -9.43
CA SER A 268 13.05 15.23 -9.82
C SER A 268 13.73 16.02 -8.68
N ASP A 269 14.33 17.15 -9.01
CA ASP A 269 14.93 18.06 -8.03
C ASP A 269 13.93 18.66 -7.03
N ASN A 270 12.64 18.52 -7.31
CA ASN A 270 11.57 18.97 -6.40
C ASN A 270 11.41 18.04 -5.19
N VAL A 271 11.79 16.77 -5.30
CA VAL A 271 11.74 15.85 -4.17
C VAL A 271 12.85 16.19 -3.19
N LYS A 272 12.47 16.58 -1.97
CA LYS A 272 13.37 17.05 -0.91
C LYS A 272 13.62 16.01 0.17
N THR A 273 12.67 15.10 0.37
CA THR A 273 12.73 14.13 1.46
C THR A 273 12.37 12.72 1.03
N LEU A 274 13.16 11.78 1.50
CA LEU A 274 12.87 10.35 1.50
C LEU A 274 12.62 9.90 2.93
N GLY A 275 11.63 9.03 3.14
CA GLY A 275 11.40 8.40 4.43
C GLY A 275 12.31 7.19 4.65
N GLN A 276 12.49 6.81 5.91
CA GLN A 276 13.17 5.57 6.29
C GLN A 276 12.60 4.37 5.53
N GLY A 277 13.46 3.51 4.98
CA GLY A 277 13.03 2.31 4.27
C GLY A 277 12.14 2.55 3.05
N ALA A 278 12.14 3.76 2.48
CA ALA A 278 11.18 4.15 1.43
C ALA A 278 11.10 3.16 0.26
N PHE A 279 12.21 2.53 -0.12
CA PHE A 279 12.29 1.53 -1.20
C PHE A 279 12.78 0.16 -0.70
N MET A 280 12.70 -0.09 0.62
CA MET A 280 13.17 -1.35 1.22
C MET A 280 12.57 -2.57 0.49
N ASP A 281 13.42 -3.58 0.22
CA ASP A 281 13.05 -4.84 -0.44
C ASP A 281 12.39 -4.69 -1.84
N SER A 282 12.45 -3.49 -2.45
CA SER A 282 11.86 -3.25 -3.78
C SER A 282 12.63 -3.94 -4.92
N GLN A 283 11.96 -4.10 -6.07
CA GLN A 283 12.55 -4.72 -7.28
C GLN A 283 13.31 -3.70 -8.16
N ILE A 284 13.62 -2.54 -7.62
CA ILE A 284 14.30 -1.46 -8.33
C ILE A 284 15.71 -1.91 -8.78
N LYS A 285 16.04 -1.64 -10.02
CA LYS A 285 17.36 -1.97 -10.63
C LYS A 285 18.29 -0.75 -10.70
N GLU A 286 17.68 0.41 -10.90
CA GLU A 286 18.37 1.69 -11.08
C GLU A 286 17.55 2.82 -10.45
N ILE A 287 18.25 3.76 -9.79
CA ILE A 287 17.62 4.95 -9.24
C ILE A 287 18.47 6.19 -9.49
N HIS A 288 17.79 7.25 -9.94
CA HIS A 288 18.35 8.60 -10.07
C HIS A 288 17.74 9.51 -9.01
N LEU A 289 18.55 10.00 -8.11
CA LEU A 289 18.12 10.94 -7.08
C LEU A 289 18.38 12.37 -7.56
N GLY A 290 17.33 13.19 -7.56
CA GLY A 290 17.43 14.60 -7.92
C GLY A 290 18.27 15.40 -6.93
N ALA A 291 18.72 16.59 -7.33
CA ALA A 291 19.51 17.50 -6.50
C ALA A 291 18.77 17.99 -5.24
N GLY A 292 17.46 17.75 -5.14
CA GLY A 292 16.68 18.07 -3.93
C GLY A 292 17.00 17.21 -2.71
N ILE A 293 17.52 15.99 -2.91
CA ILE A 293 17.78 15.03 -1.84
C ILE A 293 19.13 15.32 -1.20
N LYS A 294 19.11 15.73 0.07
CA LYS A 294 20.32 15.99 0.87
C LYS A 294 20.68 14.82 1.78
N LEU A 295 19.67 14.12 2.30
CA LEU A 295 19.81 12.99 3.21
C LEU A 295 19.31 11.70 2.56
N ILE A 296 20.16 10.68 2.54
CA ILE A 296 19.80 9.30 2.22
C ILE A 296 19.52 8.60 3.56
N PRO A 297 18.25 8.35 3.90
CA PRO A 297 17.87 7.91 5.24
C PRO A 297 18.17 6.43 5.47
N THR A 298 18.08 6.03 6.75
CA THR A 298 18.32 4.66 7.20
C THR A 298 17.49 3.66 6.41
N GLY A 299 18.18 2.64 5.88
CA GLY A 299 17.57 1.49 5.20
C GLY A 299 16.78 1.83 3.94
N VAL A 300 16.97 3.02 3.35
CA VAL A 300 16.11 3.47 2.23
C VAL A 300 16.10 2.50 1.05
N PHE A 301 17.23 1.85 0.74
CA PHE A 301 17.36 0.81 -0.29
C PHE A 301 17.78 -0.53 0.31
N GLN A 302 17.55 -0.75 1.61
CA GLN A 302 17.90 -2.02 2.25
C GLN A 302 17.15 -3.18 1.56
N GLY A 303 17.87 -4.26 1.26
CA GLY A 303 17.28 -5.46 0.65
C GLY A 303 16.86 -5.31 -0.82
N CYS A 304 17.22 -4.22 -1.50
CA CYS A 304 16.93 -4.05 -2.94
C CYS A 304 17.83 -4.96 -3.78
N ARG A 305 17.54 -6.25 -3.80
CA ARG A 305 18.41 -7.32 -4.37
C ARG A 305 18.66 -7.21 -5.87
N LYS A 306 17.95 -6.31 -6.57
CA LYS A 306 18.16 -6.03 -8.00
C LYS A 306 18.81 -4.68 -8.26
N LEU A 307 19.02 -3.86 -7.23
CA LEU A 307 19.60 -2.52 -7.38
C LEU A 307 21.09 -2.60 -7.69
N THR A 308 21.46 -2.26 -8.91
CA THR A 308 22.84 -2.27 -9.38
C THR A 308 23.39 -0.89 -9.60
N LYS A 309 22.55 0.12 -9.89
CA LYS A 309 23.00 1.48 -10.19
C LYS A 309 22.29 2.53 -9.36
N VAL A 310 23.05 3.39 -8.73
CA VAL A 310 22.56 4.52 -7.94
C VAL A 310 23.24 5.80 -8.38
N TYR A 311 22.46 6.82 -8.73
CA TYR A 311 22.92 8.17 -9.03
C TYR A 311 22.50 9.09 -7.89
N LEU A 312 23.47 9.48 -7.04
CA LEU A 312 23.23 10.44 -5.97
C LEU A 312 23.17 11.86 -6.53
N GLY A 313 22.22 12.65 -6.04
CA GLY A 313 22.06 14.04 -6.45
C GLY A 313 23.23 14.92 -6.04
N ALA A 314 23.44 16.02 -6.76
CA ALA A 314 24.55 16.95 -6.55
C ALA A 314 24.61 17.59 -5.15
N ASN A 315 23.48 17.61 -4.42
CA ASN A 315 23.39 18.18 -3.08
C ASN A 315 23.27 17.11 -1.97
N THR A 316 23.62 15.86 -2.26
CA THR A 316 23.64 14.80 -1.22
C THR A 316 24.72 15.13 -0.19
N GLU A 317 24.31 15.31 1.06
CA GLU A 317 25.17 15.72 2.19
C GLU A 317 25.45 14.54 3.14
N GLN A 318 24.48 13.61 3.29
CA GLN A 318 24.57 12.52 4.26
C GLN A 318 23.95 11.21 3.75
N ILE A 319 24.59 10.09 4.12
CA ILE A 319 24.10 8.72 3.92
C ILE A 319 24.07 8.02 5.28
N SER A 320 22.88 7.60 5.70
CA SER A 320 22.63 6.97 7.00
C SER A 320 22.89 5.46 6.98
N ASN A 321 22.89 4.84 8.17
CA ASN A 321 23.13 3.40 8.35
C ASN A 321 22.17 2.54 7.52
N TYR A 322 22.68 1.45 7.01
CA TYR A 322 21.94 0.44 6.25
C TYR A 322 21.26 0.95 4.96
N ALA A 323 21.62 2.15 4.51
CA ALA A 323 21.00 2.76 3.33
C ALA A 323 21.01 1.84 2.10
N PHE A 324 22.10 1.07 1.92
CA PHE A 324 22.31 0.14 0.80
C PHE A 324 22.56 -1.31 1.25
N ASP A 325 22.23 -1.66 2.50
CA ASP A 325 22.45 -3.02 3.02
C ASP A 325 21.71 -4.07 2.18
N GLY A 326 22.40 -5.10 1.71
CA GLY A 326 21.85 -6.15 0.86
C GLY A 326 21.52 -5.75 -0.57
N SER A 327 21.96 -4.56 -1.04
CA SER A 327 21.84 -4.10 -2.42
C SER A 327 23.14 -4.36 -3.18
N PRO A 328 23.14 -5.18 -4.28
CA PRO A 328 24.32 -5.57 -5.02
C PRO A 328 24.77 -4.49 -6.03
N LEU A 329 25.12 -3.30 -5.54
CA LEU A 329 25.54 -2.20 -6.41
C LEU A 329 26.78 -2.59 -7.21
N THR A 330 26.75 -2.37 -8.52
CA THR A 330 27.89 -2.40 -9.42
C THR A 330 28.46 -1.01 -9.67
N ASP A 331 27.59 0.01 -9.63
CA ASP A 331 27.95 1.40 -9.90
C ASP A 331 27.26 2.35 -8.93
N LEU A 332 28.05 3.20 -8.28
CA LEU A 332 27.60 4.27 -7.42
C LEU A 332 28.14 5.61 -7.93
N TYR A 333 27.24 6.45 -8.43
CA TYR A 333 27.59 7.77 -8.95
C TYR A 333 27.34 8.84 -7.89
N VAL A 334 28.38 9.59 -7.56
CA VAL A 334 28.33 10.70 -6.59
C VAL A 334 28.63 12.00 -7.32
N SER A 335 27.59 12.82 -7.52
CA SER A 335 27.71 14.11 -8.21
C SER A 335 27.97 15.29 -7.26
N ALA A 336 28.03 15.05 -5.95
CA ALA A 336 28.23 16.10 -4.95
C ALA A 336 29.62 16.74 -5.03
N SER A 337 29.64 18.07 -4.95
CA SER A 337 30.92 18.85 -4.93
C SER A 337 31.70 18.74 -3.61
N MET A 338 31.08 18.20 -2.57
CA MET A 338 31.70 17.85 -1.30
C MET A 338 31.46 16.37 -1.02
N ILE A 339 32.43 15.71 -0.36
CA ILE A 339 32.28 14.31 0.01
C ILE A 339 31.11 14.17 1.00
N PRO A 340 30.05 13.42 0.68
CA PRO A 340 28.95 13.21 1.61
C PRO A 340 29.41 12.50 2.88
N PHE A 341 28.94 12.96 4.04
CA PHE A 341 29.12 12.23 5.28
C PHE A 341 28.42 10.86 5.14
N CYS A 342 29.15 9.82 5.50
CA CYS A 342 28.67 8.46 5.40
C CYS A 342 28.76 7.79 6.77
N GLU A 343 27.62 7.34 7.30
CA GLU A 343 27.61 6.56 8.54
C GLU A 343 28.29 5.20 8.34
N GLU A 344 28.86 4.66 9.40
CA GLU A 344 29.78 3.51 9.33
C GLU A 344 29.14 2.26 8.69
N ASN A 345 27.85 2.04 8.92
CA ASN A 345 27.09 0.91 8.39
C ASN A 345 26.24 1.25 7.15
N ALA A 346 26.47 2.39 6.48
CA ALA A 346 25.68 2.79 5.31
C ALA A 346 25.70 1.72 4.20
N PHE A 347 26.88 1.09 4.03
CA PHE A 347 27.15 -0.02 3.11
C PHE A 347 27.42 -1.31 3.89
N ALA A 348 26.71 -1.55 5.02
CA ALA A 348 26.82 -2.80 5.79
C ALA A 348 26.30 -3.96 4.95
N ASN A 349 26.99 -4.24 3.86
CA ASN A 349 26.55 -5.15 2.85
C ASN A 349 27.03 -6.56 3.16
N LYS A 350 26.08 -7.50 3.22
CA LYS A 350 26.37 -8.94 3.26
C LYS A 350 26.81 -9.49 1.90
N VAL A 351 26.92 -8.62 0.89
CA VAL A 351 27.45 -8.98 -0.43
C VAL A 351 28.97 -9.11 -0.28
N GLU A 352 29.47 -10.31 -0.52
CA GLU A 352 30.89 -10.63 -0.48
C GLU A 352 31.64 -9.68 -1.45
N ASP A 353 32.75 -9.12 -1.00
CA ASP A 353 33.61 -8.22 -1.77
C ASP A 353 32.93 -6.94 -2.33
N PHE A 354 31.86 -6.44 -1.71
CA PHE A 354 31.13 -5.26 -2.17
C PHE A 354 32.04 -4.08 -2.56
N PHE A 355 32.98 -3.69 -1.69
CA PHE A 355 33.89 -2.57 -1.95
C PHE A 355 34.90 -2.85 -3.05
N ALA A 356 35.13 -4.12 -3.36
CA ALA A 356 36.04 -4.53 -4.45
C ALA A 356 35.31 -4.63 -5.80
N THR A 357 34.01 -4.85 -5.81
CA THR A 357 33.24 -5.05 -7.03
C THR A 357 32.48 -3.83 -7.50
N CYS A 358 32.05 -2.96 -6.57
CA CYS A 358 31.33 -1.72 -6.90
C CYS A 358 32.29 -0.62 -7.38
N VAL A 359 32.01 -0.05 -8.54
CA VAL A 359 32.73 1.13 -9.07
C VAL A 359 32.11 2.39 -8.46
N LEU A 360 32.96 3.19 -7.81
CA LEU A 360 32.59 4.50 -7.30
C LEU A 360 32.98 5.57 -8.33
N HIS A 361 31.99 6.24 -8.88
CA HIS A 361 32.14 7.36 -9.81
C HIS A 361 32.08 8.67 -9.05
N VAL A 362 33.09 9.50 -9.18
CA VAL A 362 33.25 10.76 -8.43
C VAL A 362 33.56 11.91 -9.39
N PRO A 363 33.29 13.18 -9.02
CA PRO A 363 33.59 14.32 -9.86
C PRO A 363 35.09 14.44 -10.13
N ALA A 364 35.44 14.99 -11.30
CA ALA A 364 36.81 15.24 -11.71
C ALA A 364 37.63 16.00 -10.65
N GLY A 365 38.85 15.54 -10.36
CA GLY A 365 39.76 16.11 -9.34
C GLY A 365 39.49 15.66 -7.90
N MET A 366 38.45 14.85 -7.64
CA MET A 366 38.08 14.44 -6.28
C MET A 366 38.57 13.04 -5.88
N LYS A 367 39.09 12.24 -6.80
CA LYS A 367 39.50 10.84 -6.54
C LYS A 367 40.38 10.68 -5.32
N LYS A 368 41.47 11.52 -5.18
CA LYS A 368 42.39 11.45 -4.03
C LYS A 368 41.69 11.72 -2.70
N MET A 369 40.70 12.62 -2.69
CA MET A 369 39.94 12.95 -1.48
C MET A 369 39.10 11.76 -1.03
N TYR A 370 38.43 11.09 -1.98
CA TYR A 370 37.65 9.88 -1.70
C TYR A 370 38.52 8.72 -1.24
N GLN A 371 39.67 8.49 -1.89
CA GLN A 371 40.65 7.46 -1.51
C GLN A 371 41.18 7.63 -0.05
N ASN A 372 41.33 8.86 0.40
CA ASN A 372 41.83 9.16 1.75
C ASN A 372 40.70 9.18 2.81
N HIS A 373 39.45 9.02 2.43
CA HIS A 373 38.34 9.05 3.37
C HIS A 373 38.15 7.69 4.03
N LYS A 374 37.83 7.65 5.35
CA LYS A 374 37.72 6.41 6.16
C LYS A 374 36.77 5.37 5.55
N ILE A 375 35.62 5.81 5.01
CA ILE A 375 34.59 4.92 4.49
C ILE A 375 34.67 4.82 2.98
N TRP A 376 34.67 5.94 2.28
CA TRP A 376 34.73 5.98 0.82
C TRP A 376 36.05 5.39 0.25
N GLY A 377 37.15 5.47 1.00
CA GLY A 377 38.41 4.87 0.60
C GLY A 377 38.46 3.34 0.67
N LYS A 378 37.39 2.69 1.16
CA LYS A 378 37.23 1.23 1.08
C LYS A 378 36.96 0.76 -0.36
N PHE A 379 36.37 1.61 -1.22
CA PHE A 379 36.14 1.27 -2.63
C PHE A 379 37.49 1.16 -3.36
N THR A 380 37.75 -0.01 -3.96
CA THR A 380 39.04 -0.25 -4.68
C THR A 380 38.98 0.32 -6.10
N HIS A 381 37.81 0.48 -6.68
CA HIS A 381 37.60 1.02 -8.02
C HIS A 381 36.92 2.41 -7.92
N ILE A 382 37.76 3.49 -7.98
CA ILE A 382 37.26 4.86 -8.00
C ILE A 382 37.63 5.50 -9.34
N VAL A 383 36.61 5.99 -10.06
CA VAL A 383 36.73 6.62 -11.39
C VAL A 383 36.27 8.07 -11.30
N GLU A 384 36.95 8.97 -11.99
CA GLU A 384 36.56 10.38 -12.14
C GLU A 384 35.75 10.56 -13.43
N GLU A 385 34.67 11.33 -13.35
CA GLU A 385 33.79 11.69 -14.48
C GLU A 385 33.74 13.21 -14.66
#